data_8332609a70f342d4c976a008b647bd42
#
_entry.id   8332609a70f342d4c976a008b647bd42
#
_cell.length_a   1.000
_cell.length_b   1.000
_cell.length_c   1.000
_cell.angle_alpha   90.00
_cell.angle_beta   90.00
_cell.angle_gamma   90.00
#
_symmetry.space_group_name_H-M   'P 1'
#
loop_
_entity.id
_entity.type
_entity.pdbx_description
1 polymer ?
#
loop_
_entity_poly.entity_id
_entity_poly.type
_entity_poly.pdbx_seq_one_letter_code
_entity_poly.pdbx_strand_id
1 'polypeptide(L)'
;MKLSRTVAYAIQATVQLGAAGMGATVPSRKLAAEGKIPDRFLLQILRGLVAQGLLHSTRGVVGGYSLARKPEDISLLDIIEAIEGPVNFELPPGTSGAPSLQRALKEVSGGVKRELAQLRLSQLMPKKK
;
A
#
# COMPACT_ATOMS: atom_id res chain seq x y z
N MET A 1 -3.05 -12.18 13.09
CA MET A 1 -2.18 -11.44 12.18
C MET A 1 -2.63 -10.00 12.10
N LYS A 2 -1.70 -9.09 12.08
CA LYS A 2 -1.98 -7.65 12.04
C LYS A 2 -1.24 -7.04 10.86
N LEU A 3 -1.82 -6.00 10.26
CA LEU A 3 -1.06 -5.20 9.31
C LEU A 3 -0.01 -4.41 10.08
N SER A 4 1.19 -4.30 9.52
CA SER A 4 2.25 -3.54 10.15
C SER A 4 1.92 -2.05 10.17
N ARG A 5 2.57 -1.31 11.06
CA ARG A 5 2.41 0.15 11.10
C ARG A 5 2.89 0.78 9.80
N THR A 6 3.94 0.23 9.20
CA THR A 6 4.45 0.71 7.92
C THR A 6 3.40 0.58 6.82
N VAL A 7 2.71 -0.56 6.74
CA VAL A 7 1.61 -0.75 5.78
C VAL A 7 0.47 0.22 6.06
N ALA A 8 0.12 0.41 7.33
CA ALA A 8 -0.95 1.36 7.69
C ALA A 8 -0.60 2.78 7.24
N TYR A 9 0.65 3.20 7.43
CA TYR A 9 1.10 4.51 6.95
C TYR A 9 1.06 4.60 5.43
N ALA A 10 1.43 3.51 4.74
CA ALA A 10 1.39 3.49 3.27
C ALA A 10 -0.04 3.66 2.76
N ILE A 11 -0.99 2.96 3.36
CA ILE A 11 -2.41 3.09 3.01
C ILE A 11 -2.87 4.52 3.26
N GLN A 12 -2.55 5.06 4.41
CA GLN A 12 -2.94 6.41 4.81
C GLN A 12 -2.40 7.46 3.84
N ALA A 13 -1.11 7.39 3.48
CA ALA A 13 -0.49 8.32 2.54
C ALA A 13 -1.14 8.22 1.16
N THR A 14 -1.41 7.00 0.70
CA THR A 14 -2.03 6.77 -0.60
C THR A 14 -3.46 7.32 -0.63
N VAL A 15 -4.22 7.14 0.46
CA VAL A 15 -5.56 7.72 0.60
C VAL A 15 -5.50 9.25 0.57
N GLN A 16 -4.52 9.85 1.24
CA GLN A 16 -4.33 11.31 1.22
C GLN A 16 -4.09 11.82 -0.20
N LEU A 17 -3.26 11.10 -0.97
CA LEU A 17 -3.00 11.48 -2.36
C LEU A 17 -4.23 11.32 -3.23
N GLY A 18 -5.03 10.28 -2.99
CA GLY A 18 -6.30 10.10 -3.69
C GLY A 18 -7.25 11.25 -3.42
N ALA A 19 -7.33 11.68 -2.17
CA ALA A 19 -8.21 12.78 -1.77
C ALA A 19 -7.77 14.12 -2.36
N ALA A 20 -6.47 14.29 -2.64
CA ALA A 20 -5.93 15.51 -3.26
C ALA A 20 -6.30 15.62 -4.74
N GLY A 21 -6.69 14.51 -5.37
CA GLY A 21 -7.11 14.47 -6.77
C GLY A 21 -6.02 13.99 -7.71
N MET A 22 -6.45 13.46 -8.86
CA MET A 22 -5.52 13.01 -9.90
C MET A 22 -4.69 14.17 -10.43
N GLY A 23 -3.38 13.93 -10.53
CA GLY A 23 -2.44 14.93 -11.02
C GLY A 23 -2.00 15.95 -9.99
N ALA A 24 -2.64 15.98 -8.82
CA ALA A 24 -2.22 16.88 -7.75
C ALA A 24 -0.94 16.34 -7.11
N THR A 25 0.06 17.21 -7.00
CA THR A 25 1.35 16.88 -6.39
C THR A 25 1.36 17.38 -4.95
N VAL A 26 1.63 16.47 -4.01
CA VAL A 26 1.64 16.79 -2.58
C VAL A 26 3.04 16.59 -2.01
N PRO A 27 3.63 17.62 -1.39
CA PRO A 27 4.95 17.48 -0.77
C PRO A 27 4.92 16.45 0.38
N SER A 28 6.02 15.72 0.57
CA SER A 28 6.11 14.74 1.65
C SER A 28 5.86 15.37 3.03
N ARG A 29 6.30 16.62 3.23
CA ARG A 29 6.07 17.32 4.50
C ARG A 29 4.59 17.44 4.82
N LYS A 30 3.78 17.74 3.81
CA LYS A 30 2.33 17.86 3.99
C LYS A 30 1.71 16.52 4.32
N LEU A 31 2.13 15.46 3.62
CA LEU A 31 1.66 14.10 3.90
C LEU A 31 2.01 13.69 5.33
N ALA A 32 3.24 13.97 5.76
CA ALA A 32 3.69 13.65 7.10
C ALA A 32 2.90 14.42 8.16
N ALA A 33 2.72 15.71 7.96
CA ALA A 33 2.04 16.57 8.93
C ALA A 33 0.56 16.19 9.08
N GLU A 34 -0.15 16.07 7.96
CA GLU A 34 -1.57 15.73 7.98
C GLU A 34 -1.84 14.30 8.43
N GLY A 35 -0.97 13.37 8.05
CA GLY A 35 -1.11 11.97 8.41
C GLY A 35 -0.47 11.59 9.73
N LYS A 36 0.24 12.53 10.37
CA LYS A 36 1.00 12.27 11.59
C LYS A 36 1.95 11.09 11.43
N ILE A 37 2.65 11.07 10.30
CA ILE A 37 3.60 10.01 9.96
C ILE A 37 5.01 10.55 10.15
N PRO A 38 5.90 9.86 10.88
CA PRO A 38 7.29 10.30 11.01
C PRO A 38 7.97 10.43 9.65
N ASP A 39 8.65 11.55 9.41
CA ASP A 39 9.25 11.88 8.11
C ASP A 39 10.14 10.76 7.55
N ARG A 40 11.00 10.20 8.40
CA ARG A 40 11.95 9.18 7.96
C ARG A 40 11.27 7.90 7.46
N PHE A 41 10.15 7.51 8.10
CA PHE A 41 9.38 6.35 7.67
C PHE A 41 8.63 6.65 6.38
N LEU A 42 8.07 7.85 6.30
CA LEU A 42 7.30 8.24 5.14
C LEU A 42 8.13 8.25 3.85
N LEU A 43 9.34 8.79 3.88
CA LEU A 43 10.19 8.84 2.69
C LEU A 43 10.49 7.44 2.16
N GLN A 44 10.77 6.50 3.05
CA GLN A 44 11.04 5.12 2.68
C GLN A 44 9.80 4.46 2.08
N ILE A 45 8.64 4.70 2.68
CA ILE A 45 7.35 4.20 2.19
C ILE A 45 7.06 4.75 0.79
N LEU A 46 7.22 6.05 0.60
CA LEU A 46 6.96 6.70 -0.69
C LEU A 46 7.87 6.16 -1.79
N ARG A 47 9.15 5.92 -1.47
CA ARG A 47 10.08 5.30 -2.42
C ARG A 47 9.61 3.92 -2.85
N GLY A 48 9.15 3.11 -1.90
CA GLY A 48 8.62 1.79 -2.19
C GLY A 48 7.40 1.84 -3.10
N LEU A 49 6.49 2.76 -2.84
CA LEU A 49 5.29 2.93 -3.65
C LEU A 49 5.62 3.43 -5.06
N VAL A 50 6.59 4.33 -5.19
CA VAL A 50 7.06 4.80 -6.50
C VAL A 50 7.71 3.64 -7.26
N ALA A 51 8.55 2.84 -6.60
CA ALA A 51 9.24 1.72 -7.24
C ALA A 51 8.26 0.68 -7.79
N GLN A 52 7.10 0.53 -7.16
CA GLN A 52 6.06 -0.41 -7.59
C GLN A 52 5.06 0.22 -8.56
N GLY A 53 5.29 1.45 -8.98
CA GLY A 53 4.46 2.10 -9.98
C GLY A 53 3.11 2.61 -9.48
N LEU A 54 2.95 2.75 -8.17
CA LEU A 54 1.70 3.28 -7.60
C LEU A 54 1.72 4.80 -7.49
N LEU A 55 2.89 5.39 -7.35
CA LEU A 55 3.06 6.83 -7.23
C LEU A 55 4.09 7.35 -8.23
N HIS A 56 3.96 8.63 -8.56
CA HIS A 56 4.98 9.40 -9.25
C HIS A 56 5.65 10.35 -8.27
N SER A 57 6.94 10.61 -8.48
CA SER A 57 7.71 11.59 -7.74
C SER A 57 8.07 12.72 -8.69
N THR A 58 7.80 13.95 -8.31
CA THR A 58 8.12 15.14 -9.10
C THR A 58 9.08 16.01 -8.32
N ARG A 59 10.20 16.38 -8.96
CA ARG A 59 11.21 17.26 -8.36
C ARG A 59 10.85 18.72 -8.59
N GLY A 60 11.41 19.60 -7.76
CA GLY A 60 11.31 21.04 -7.91
C GLY A 60 10.57 21.71 -6.78
N VAL A 61 10.37 23.03 -6.92
CA VAL A 61 9.73 23.86 -5.89
C VAL A 61 8.30 23.40 -5.61
N VAL A 62 7.58 23.02 -6.67
CA VAL A 62 6.22 22.47 -6.58
C VAL A 62 6.23 20.95 -6.65
N GLY A 63 7.35 20.35 -6.26
CA GLY A 63 7.51 18.91 -6.30
C GLY A 63 6.78 18.20 -5.18
N GLY A 64 6.79 16.86 -5.26
CA GLY A 64 6.16 16.00 -4.29
C GLY A 64 5.75 14.69 -4.94
N TYR A 65 4.64 14.15 -4.45
CA TYR A 65 4.15 12.83 -4.89
C TYR A 65 2.72 12.93 -5.37
N SER A 66 2.39 12.09 -6.33
CA SER A 66 1.04 12.03 -6.90
C SER A 66 0.72 10.58 -7.26
N LEU A 67 -0.57 10.27 -7.42
CA LEU A 67 -0.97 8.93 -7.84
C LEU A 67 -0.54 8.69 -9.29
N ALA A 68 0.05 7.51 -9.55
CA ALA A 68 0.42 7.07 -10.91
C ALA A 68 -0.74 6.36 -11.60
N ARG A 69 -1.75 5.95 -10.85
CA ARG A 69 -2.93 5.25 -11.34
C ARG A 69 -4.18 5.86 -10.73
N LYS A 70 -5.30 5.68 -11.38
CA LYS A 70 -6.59 6.13 -10.84
C LYS A 70 -6.89 5.37 -9.54
N PRO A 71 -7.58 6.00 -8.56
CA PRO A 71 -7.94 5.32 -7.32
C PRO A 71 -8.68 4.00 -7.51
N GLU A 72 -9.51 3.89 -8.54
CA GLU A 72 -10.22 2.65 -8.85
C GLU A 72 -9.30 1.56 -9.40
N ASP A 73 -8.08 1.91 -9.81
CA ASP A 73 -7.10 0.96 -10.35
C ASP A 73 -5.99 0.61 -9.35
N ILE A 74 -6.08 1.08 -8.13
CA ILE A 74 -5.16 0.74 -7.05
C ILE A 74 -5.91 -0.09 -6.03
N SER A 75 -5.43 -1.32 -5.77
CA SER A 75 -6.04 -2.18 -4.78
C SER A 75 -5.28 -2.11 -3.46
N LEU A 76 -5.95 -2.54 -2.38
CA LEU A 76 -5.29 -2.68 -1.09
C LEU A 76 -4.15 -3.70 -1.18
N LEU A 77 -4.32 -4.74 -1.99
CA LEU A 77 -3.26 -5.72 -2.23
C LEU A 77 -2.02 -5.06 -2.83
N ASP A 78 -2.20 -4.16 -3.82
CA ASP A 78 -1.08 -3.45 -4.45
C ASP A 78 -0.25 -2.70 -3.40
N ILE A 79 -0.92 -2.01 -2.49
CA ILE A 79 -0.25 -1.23 -1.44
C ILE A 79 0.48 -2.14 -0.46
N ILE A 80 -0.18 -3.18 0.00
CA ILE A 80 0.40 -4.13 0.96
C ILE A 80 1.64 -4.80 0.35
N GLU A 81 1.52 -5.29 -0.87
CA GLU A 81 2.63 -5.99 -1.52
C GLU A 81 3.78 -5.07 -1.90
N ALA A 82 3.51 -3.80 -2.13
CA ALA A 82 4.57 -2.83 -2.39
C ALA A 82 5.47 -2.63 -1.17
N ILE A 83 4.93 -2.79 0.02
CA ILE A 83 5.67 -2.58 1.28
C ILE A 83 6.21 -3.88 1.85
N GLU A 84 5.39 -4.93 1.89
CA GLU A 84 5.73 -6.17 2.58
C GLU A 84 6.18 -7.29 1.63
N GLY A 85 6.05 -7.10 0.32
CA GLY A 85 6.26 -8.16 -0.64
C GLY A 85 5.03 -9.04 -0.79
N PRO A 86 5.13 -10.16 -1.51
CA PRO A 86 3.98 -11.01 -1.80
C PRO A 86 3.25 -11.48 -0.54
N VAL A 87 1.93 -11.38 -0.56
CA VAL A 87 1.09 -11.90 0.54
C VAL A 87 1.03 -13.40 0.42
N ASN A 88 1.62 -14.10 1.38
CA ASN A 88 1.49 -15.54 1.48
C ASN A 88 1.68 -15.98 2.92
N PHE A 89 1.25 -17.19 3.22
CA PHE A 89 1.45 -17.82 4.51
C PHE A 89 2.46 -18.95 4.33
N GLU A 90 3.70 -18.71 4.73
CA GLU A 90 4.76 -19.69 4.61
C GLU A 90 5.01 -20.37 5.94
N LEU A 91 5.32 -21.68 5.87
CA LEU A 91 5.73 -22.42 7.06
C LEU A 91 7.23 -22.27 7.24
N PRO A 92 7.69 -22.23 8.51
CA PRO A 92 9.12 -22.27 8.77
C PRO A 92 9.75 -23.55 8.19
N PRO A 93 11.00 -23.49 7.72
CA PRO A 93 11.70 -24.67 7.23
C PRO A 93 11.71 -25.78 8.27
N GLY A 94 11.55 -27.02 7.84
CA GLY A 94 11.59 -28.17 8.73
C GLY A 94 10.29 -28.49 9.45
N THR A 95 9.19 -27.82 9.11
CA THR A 95 7.89 -28.08 9.74
C THR A 95 7.35 -29.45 9.27
N SER A 96 6.99 -30.30 10.24
CA SER A 96 6.45 -31.63 9.99
C SER A 96 5.02 -31.55 9.42
N GLY A 97 4.62 -32.55 8.62
CA GLY A 97 3.28 -32.64 8.04
C GLY A 97 3.05 -31.58 6.96
N ALA A 98 4.13 -31.03 6.45
CA ALA A 98 4.13 -29.85 5.61
C ALA A 98 3.35 -29.92 4.30
N PRO A 99 3.33 -31.03 3.51
CA PRO A 99 2.69 -30.98 2.19
C PRO A 99 1.21 -30.62 2.21
N SER A 100 0.43 -31.24 3.10
CA SER A 100 -1.00 -30.95 3.22
C SER A 100 -1.26 -29.57 3.79
N LEU A 101 -0.49 -29.19 4.81
CA LEU A 101 -0.63 -27.88 5.45
C LEU A 101 -0.20 -26.76 4.51
N GLN A 102 0.90 -26.95 3.79
CA GLN A 102 1.36 -25.97 2.80
C GLN A 102 0.32 -25.73 1.71
N ARG A 103 -0.31 -26.80 1.23
CA ARG A 103 -1.36 -26.70 0.22
C ARG A 103 -2.55 -25.91 0.74
N ALA A 104 -2.99 -26.21 1.97
CA ALA A 104 -4.10 -25.51 2.60
C ALA A 104 -3.76 -24.02 2.77
N LEU A 105 -2.55 -23.70 3.24
CA LEU A 105 -2.13 -22.32 3.44
C LEU A 105 -2.00 -21.58 2.11
N LYS A 106 -1.60 -22.25 1.04
CA LYS A 106 -1.53 -21.65 -0.29
C LYS A 106 -2.93 -21.27 -0.78
N GLU A 107 -3.92 -22.11 -0.52
CA GLU A 107 -5.31 -21.81 -0.87
C GLU A 107 -5.83 -20.61 -0.06
N VAL A 108 -5.53 -20.56 1.23
CA VAL A 108 -5.89 -19.42 2.09
C VAL A 108 -5.25 -18.14 1.58
N SER A 109 -3.96 -18.19 1.25
CA SER A 109 -3.24 -17.05 0.69
C SER A 109 -3.90 -16.54 -0.58
N GLY A 110 -4.28 -17.45 -1.47
CA GLY A 110 -4.98 -17.10 -2.72
C GLY A 110 -6.31 -16.42 -2.45
N GLY A 111 -7.06 -16.88 -1.46
CA GLY A 111 -8.33 -16.29 -1.05
C GLY A 111 -8.14 -14.89 -0.50
N VAL A 112 -7.16 -14.72 0.39
CA VAL A 112 -6.85 -13.41 0.96
C VAL A 112 -6.43 -12.42 -0.14
N LYS A 113 -5.58 -12.86 -1.07
CA LYS A 113 -5.16 -12.00 -2.19
C LYS A 113 -6.34 -11.56 -3.03
N ARG A 114 -7.27 -12.46 -3.34
CA ARG A 114 -8.46 -12.10 -4.13
C ARG A 114 -9.30 -11.05 -3.43
N GLU A 115 -9.53 -11.22 -2.12
CA GLU A 115 -10.31 -10.25 -1.35
C GLU A 115 -9.62 -8.89 -1.28
N LEU A 116 -8.31 -8.88 -1.02
CA LEU A 116 -7.54 -7.64 -0.95
C LEU A 116 -7.47 -6.93 -2.31
N ALA A 117 -7.42 -7.70 -3.40
CA ALA A 117 -7.38 -7.14 -4.75
C ALA A 117 -8.69 -6.47 -5.15
N GLN A 118 -9.80 -6.86 -4.53
CA GLN A 118 -11.12 -6.27 -4.81
C GLN A 118 -11.36 -4.98 -4.05
N LEU A 119 -10.60 -4.73 -2.98
CA LEU A 119 -10.70 -3.48 -2.23
C LEU A 119 -9.88 -2.41 -2.93
N ARG A 120 -10.55 -1.44 -3.52
CA ARG A 120 -9.90 -0.38 -4.29
C ARG A 120 -9.71 0.88 -3.46
N LEU A 121 -8.68 1.65 -3.79
CA LEU A 121 -8.41 2.91 -3.10
C LEU A 121 -9.62 3.84 -3.11
N SER A 122 -10.34 3.87 -4.23
CA SER A 122 -11.57 4.68 -4.37
C SER A 122 -12.59 4.38 -3.28
N GLN A 123 -12.66 3.13 -2.81
CA GLN A 123 -13.58 2.71 -1.75
C GLN A 123 -13.09 3.10 -0.36
N LEU A 124 -11.79 3.35 -0.22
CA LEU A 124 -11.16 3.69 1.06
C LEU A 124 -11.07 5.20 1.29
N MET A 125 -11.31 5.99 0.25
CA MET A 125 -11.25 7.44 0.33
C MET A 125 -12.50 7.98 1.01
N PRO A 126 -12.37 9.14 1.74
CA PRO A 126 -13.54 9.78 2.32
C PRO A 126 -14.55 10.13 1.22
N LYS A 127 -15.82 9.90 1.49
CA LYS A 127 -16.88 10.27 0.55
C LYS A 127 -17.04 11.78 0.54
N LYS A 128 -17.11 12.35 -0.64
CA LYS A 128 -17.44 13.77 -0.79
C LYS A 128 -18.92 13.95 -0.48
N LYS A 129 -19.19 14.97 0.31
CA LYS A 129 -20.58 15.38 0.55
C LYS A 129 -21.08 16.24 -0.60
#